data_e6701b8cc13fea48f025c60415a1c99b
#
_entry.id   e6701b8cc13fea48f025c60415a1c99b
#
_cell.length_a   1.000
_cell.length_b   1.000
_cell.length_c   1.000
_cell.angle_alpha   90.00
_cell.angle_beta   90.00
_cell.angle_gamma   90.00
#
_symmetry.space_group_name_H-M   'P 1'
#
loop_
_entity.id
_entity.type
_entity.pdbx_description
1 polymer ?
#
loop_
_entity_poly.entity_id
_entity_poly.type
_entity_poly.pdbx_seq_one_letter_code
_entity_poly.pdbx_strand_id
1 'polypeptide(L)'
;MVHLHVHSMYSLRDSIIKPNDLISRLKDIGQDTVAITDHGSSLGGVSFYKALKENGIRYIHGCEMYICDDLAVKDKNSKYYHLLVLCKNETGRKNLNRLISISNRKENFYHKPRIDFALLSQHAEGLIVCSACLAGEIDRKIAAGELEQAEEIALKYQRLFGTDYYLEIQSHVDTEQIAVNQQVVALAKKVHIPFVVTSDAHYVYPEDKEYQNKYAFNGSYKEDGEAYVDCYIQSEQEVRENLSYLSSEDIQQAIDTTHQIAEKCNVEMPLSAPIMLKVETPENYQNNYEWL
;
A
#
# COMPACT_ATOMS: atom_id res chain seq x y z
N MET A 1 -13.34 9.05 6.89
CA MET A 1 -12.48 8.30 5.94
C MET A 1 -11.21 7.83 6.64
N VAL A 2 -10.64 6.69 6.24
CA VAL A 2 -9.33 6.20 6.71
C VAL A 2 -8.38 6.14 5.52
N HIS A 3 -7.16 6.68 5.65
CA HIS A 3 -6.13 6.56 4.62
C HIS A 3 -5.52 5.15 4.67
N LEU A 4 -5.77 4.36 3.62
CA LEU A 4 -5.33 2.96 3.51
C LEU A 4 -4.14 2.78 2.56
N HIS A 5 -3.79 3.78 1.76
CA HIS A 5 -2.66 3.77 0.82
C HIS A 5 -1.80 5.01 1.05
N VAL A 6 -0.71 4.83 1.81
CA VAL A 6 0.16 5.93 2.23
C VAL A 6 1.62 5.47 2.18
N HIS A 7 2.43 6.21 1.44
CA HIS A 7 3.86 6.02 1.35
C HIS A 7 4.59 6.93 2.34
N SER A 8 5.54 6.37 3.05
CA SER A 8 6.35 7.12 4.01
C SER A 8 7.74 7.44 3.44
N MET A 9 8.54 8.21 4.18
CA MET A 9 9.94 8.47 3.85
C MET A 9 10.80 7.21 3.62
N TYR A 10 10.27 6.02 3.90
CA TYR A 10 10.93 4.74 3.63
C TYR A 10 10.61 4.20 2.22
N SER A 11 9.64 4.78 1.49
CA SER A 11 9.52 4.67 0.04
C SER A 11 10.55 5.62 -0.59
N LEU A 12 11.82 5.17 -0.65
CA LEU A 12 12.98 6.00 -0.97
C LEU A 12 12.86 6.62 -2.37
N ARG A 13 13.13 7.94 -2.46
CA ARG A 13 13.03 8.74 -3.70
C ARG A 13 11.61 8.80 -4.26
N ASP A 14 10.63 8.73 -3.39
CA ASP A 14 9.24 8.66 -3.76
C ASP A 14 8.37 9.49 -2.78
N SER A 15 8.35 9.16 -1.50
CA SER A 15 7.60 9.90 -0.48
C SER A 15 8.49 10.67 0.50
N ILE A 16 7.97 11.79 0.99
CA ILE A 16 8.61 12.66 2.01
C ILE A 16 7.88 12.63 3.35
N ILE A 17 6.86 11.79 3.52
CA ILE A 17 6.03 11.73 4.74
C ILE A 17 6.84 11.24 5.93
N LYS A 18 6.95 12.08 6.96
CA LYS A 18 7.55 11.75 8.25
C LYS A 18 6.48 11.49 9.31
N PRO A 19 6.79 10.69 10.36
CA PRO A 19 5.81 10.37 11.39
C PRO A 19 5.12 11.59 12.02
N ASN A 20 5.89 12.60 12.41
CA ASN A 20 5.35 13.78 13.11
C ASN A 20 4.45 14.63 12.21
N ASP A 21 4.82 14.80 10.94
CA ASP A 21 4.05 15.60 9.98
C ASP A 21 2.72 14.90 9.67
N LEU A 22 2.74 13.57 9.49
CA LEU A 22 1.55 12.74 9.30
C LEU A 22 0.61 12.84 10.53
N ILE A 23 1.16 12.71 11.75
CA ILE A 23 0.39 12.79 12.99
C ILE A 23 -0.28 14.16 13.12
N SER A 24 0.43 15.24 12.81
CA SER A 24 -0.12 16.59 12.85
C SER A 24 -1.31 16.71 11.90
N ARG A 25 -1.14 16.33 10.65
CA ARG A 25 -2.20 16.39 9.63
C ARG A 25 -3.41 15.53 9.98
N LEU A 26 -3.21 14.28 10.43
CA LEU A 26 -4.31 13.42 10.83
C LEU A 26 -5.14 14.03 11.96
N LYS A 27 -4.49 14.67 12.94
CA LYS A 27 -5.19 15.39 14.03
C LYS A 27 -5.95 16.60 13.50
N ASP A 28 -5.36 17.36 12.56
CA ASP A 28 -6.00 18.55 11.97
C ASP A 28 -7.27 18.19 11.21
N ILE A 29 -7.30 17.05 10.53
CA ILE A 29 -8.46 16.57 9.77
C ILE A 29 -9.35 15.59 10.55
N GLY A 30 -9.08 15.39 11.86
CA GLY A 30 -9.89 14.56 12.75
C GLY A 30 -9.87 13.06 12.44
N GLN A 31 -8.77 12.55 11.90
CA GLN A 31 -8.58 11.11 11.61
C GLN A 31 -7.70 10.46 12.68
N ASP A 32 -8.12 9.29 13.14
CA ASP A 32 -7.48 8.53 14.23
C ASP A 32 -6.88 7.18 13.78
N THR A 33 -6.91 6.90 12.49
CA THR A 33 -6.47 5.63 11.92
C THR A 33 -5.80 5.85 10.57
N VAL A 34 -4.67 5.17 10.30
CA VAL A 34 -3.94 5.24 9.03
C VAL A 34 -3.18 3.95 8.74
N ALA A 35 -3.10 3.55 7.47
CA ALA A 35 -2.19 2.51 7.01
C ALA A 35 -0.86 3.12 6.55
N ILE A 36 0.22 2.36 6.71
CA ILE A 36 1.51 2.64 6.06
C ILE A 36 1.80 1.48 5.12
N THR A 37 1.99 1.81 3.85
CA THR A 37 2.01 0.86 2.74
C THR A 37 3.17 1.10 1.79
N ASP A 38 4.37 1.30 2.33
CA ASP A 38 5.59 1.57 1.55
C ASP A 38 5.83 0.55 0.44
N HIS A 39 6.46 0.97 -0.64
CA HIS A 39 6.77 0.15 -1.81
C HIS A 39 7.69 -1.03 -1.48
N GLY A 40 7.17 -2.25 -1.66
CA GLY A 40 7.92 -3.51 -1.58
C GLY A 40 8.63 -3.75 -0.26
N SER A 41 8.29 -3.00 0.78
CA SER A 41 8.95 -3.06 2.08
C SER A 41 8.03 -2.69 3.24
N SER A 42 8.44 -3.03 4.45
CA SER A 42 7.81 -2.59 5.70
C SER A 42 8.82 -1.94 6.66
N LEU A 43 9.86 -1.32 6.11
CA LEU A 43 10.97 -0.75 6.89
C LEU A 43 10.49 0.35 7.85
N GLY A 44 9.53 1.16 7.45
CA GLY A 44 8.93 2.21 8.28
C GLY A 44 8.00 1.69 9.37
N GLY A 45 7.54 0.44 9.30
CA GLY A 45 6.44 -0.08 10.09
C GLY A 45 6.61 0.11 11.60
N VAL A 46 7.76 -0.25 12.17
CA VAL A 46 8.00 -0.12 13.63
C VAL A 46 8.08 1.34 14.07
N SER A 47 8.74 2.19 13.28
CA SER A 47 8.88 3.63 13.59
C SER A 47 7.53 4.32 13.59
N PHE A 48 6.74 4.13 12.54
CA PHE A 48 5.40 4.71 12.44
C PHE A 48 4.44 4.13 13.48
N TYR A 49 4.45 2.81 13.69
CA TYR A 49 3.63 2.19 14.74
C TYR A 49 3.84 2.81 16.12
N LYS A 50 5.10 3.01 16.54
CA LYS A 50 5.42 3.63 17.83
C LYS A 50 4.90 5.06 17.91
N ALA A 51 5.25 5.88 16.91
CA ALA A 51 4.88 7.28 16.89
C ALA A 51 3.36 7.48 16.85
N LEU A 52 2.63 6.72 16.03
CA LEU A 52 1.18 6.79 15.94
C LEU A 52 0.50 6.32 17.23
N LYS A 53 0.94 5.19 17.80
CA LYS A 53 0.41 4.65 19.06
C LYS A 53 0.59 5.61 20.24
N GLU A 54 1.75 6.26 20.38
CA GLU A 54 2.04 7.27 21.39
C GLU A 54 1.12 8.50 21.25
N ASN A 55 0.56 8.74 20.07
CA ASN A 55 -0.35 9.84 19.78
C ASN A 55 -1.83 9.43 19.72
N GLY A 56 -2.17 8.19 20.10
CA GLY A 56 -3.54 7.68 20.10
C GLY A 56 -4.11 7.42 18.71
N ILE A 57 -3.25 7.30 17.69
CA ILE A 57 -3.65 7.00 16.30
C ILE A 57 -3.40 5.52 16.03
N ARG A 58 -4.42 4.85 15.48
CA ARG A 58 -4.35 3.43 15.13
C ARG A 58 -3.57 3.22 13.85
N TYR A 59 -2.58 2.34 13.91
CA TYR A 59 -1.73 1.94 12.80
C TYR A 59 -2.28 0.69 12.11
N ILE A 60 -2.37 0.70 10.79
CA ILE A 60 -2.64 -0.48 9.97
C ILE A 60 -1.35 -0.85 9.24
N HIS A 61 -0.95 -2.12 9.37
CA HIS A 61 0.25 -2.64 8.71
C HIS A 61 -0.05 -3.07 7.29
N GLY A 62 0.72 -2.57 6.32
CA GLY A 62 0.55 -2.89 4.92
C GLY A 62 1.84 -2.73 4.11
N CYS A 63 1.71 -2.97 2.83
CA CYS A 63 2.76 -2.78 1.83
C CYS A 63 2.13 -2.68 0.44
N GLU A 64 2.57 -1.76 -0.38
CA GLU A 64 2.29 -1.82 -1.80
C GLU A 64 3.33 -2.72 -2.47
N MET A 65 2.89 -3.94 -2.82
CA MET A 65 3.72 -4.98 -3.41
C MET A 65 3.85 -4.79 -4.93
N TYR A 66 4.95 -5.29 -5.48
CA TYR A 66 5.12 -5.42 -6.92
C TYR A 66 4.77 -6.84 -7.35
N ILE A 67 3.67 -7.01 -8.09
CA ILE A 67 3.25 -8.31 -8.63
C ILE A 67 3.55 -8.39 -10.12
N CYS A 68 4.00 -9.55 -10.61
CA CYS A 68 4.30 -9.80 -12.02
C CYS A 68 3.62 -11.08 -12.51
N ASP A 69 3.52 -11.20 -13.82
CA ASP A 69 2.92 -12.37 -14.46
C ASP A 69 3.77 -13.64 -14.25
N ASP A 70 5.10 -13.50 -14.36
CA ASP A 70 6.06 -14.59 -14.22
C ASP A 70 7.39 -14.09 -13.61
N LEU A 71 7.78 -14.65 -12.48
CA LEU A 71 9.05 -14.33 -11.81
C LEU A 71 10.29 -14.76 -12.60
N ALA A 72 10.18 -15.75 -13.47
CA ALA A 72 11.29 -16.22 -14.29
C ALA A 72 11.68 -15.22 -15.39
N VAL A 73 10.74 -14.38 -15.84
CA VAL A 73 11.01 -13.36 -16.86
C VAL A 73 11.77 -12.20 -16.22
N LYS A 74 13.02 -11.99 -16.68
CA LYS A 74 13.94 -10.94 -16.20
C LYS A 74 14.59 -10.21 -17.37
N ASP A 75 13.79 -9.71 -18.27
CA ASP A 75 14.22 -8.93 -19.43
C ASP A 75 13.24 -7.76 -19.68
N LYS A 76 13.39 -7.07 -20.82
CA LYS A 76 12.54 -5.94 -21.20
C LYS A 76 11.04 -6.26 -21.30
N ASN A 77 10.66 -7.55 -21.36
CA ASN A 77 9.27 -7.99 -21.42
C ASN A 77 8.69 -8.24 -20.02
N SER A 78 9.52 -8.18 -18.98
CA SER A 78 9.07 -8.33 -17.59
C SER A 78 8.19 -7.14 -17.21
N LYS A 79 6.89 -7.40 -17.05
CA LYS A 79 5.94 -6.43 -16.52
C LYS A 79 5.76 -6.66 -15.03
N TYR A 80 5.55 -5.62 -14.29
CA TYR A 80 5.09 -5.68 -12.91
C TYR A 80 4.01 -4.62 -12.70
N TYR A 81 3.16 -4.89 -11.73
CA TYR A 81 2.02 -4.05 -11.36
C TYR A 81 2.09 -3.79 -9.85
N HIS A 82 1.42 -2.74 -9.40
CA HIS A 82 1.24 -2.47 -8.00
C HIS A 82 0.05 -3.27 -7.45
N LEU A 83 0.15 -3.66 -6.19
CA LEU A 83 -0.90 -4.37 -5.47
C LEU A 83 -0.87 -3.94 -4.01
N LEU A 84 -1.93 -3.31 -3.54
CA LEU A 84 -2.02 -2.86 -2.15
C LEU A 84 -2.41 -4.04 -1.26
N VAL A 85 -1.59 -4.31 -0.25
CA VAL A 85 -1.78 -5.43 0.69
C VAL A 85 -1.80 -4.91 2.12
N LEU A 86 -2.88 -5.19 2.85
CA LEU A 86 -3.06 -4.83 4.26
C LEU A 86 -3.18 -6.10 5.12
N CYS A 87 -2.78 -5.99 6.38
CA CYS A 87 -2.82 -7.11 7.32
C CYS A 87 -4.06 -7.04 8.21
N LYS A 88 -4.89 -8.09 8.19
CA LYS A 88 -6.03 -8.23 9.10
C LYS A 88 -5.60 -8.56 10.53
N ASN A 89 -4.61 -9.43 10.66
CA ASN A 89 -4.22 -10.04 11.92
C ASN A 89 -2.74 -10.45 11.91
N GLU A 90 -2.29 -11.09 12.98
CA GLU A 90 -0.90 -11.55 13.14
C GLU A 90 -0.48 -12.59 12.08
N THR A 91 -1.40 -13.44 11.61
CA THR A 91 -1.13 -14.36 10.50
C THR A 91 -0.84 -13.59 9.22
N GLY A 92 -1.69 -12.59 8.88
CA GLY A 92 -1.47 -11.70 7.74
C GLY A 92 -0.15 -10.95 7.84
N ARG A 93 0.19 -10.41 9.01
CA ARG A 93 1.48 -9.74 9.24
C ARG A 93 2.67 -10.66 8.95
N LYS A 94 2.63 -11.91 9.43
CA LYS A 94 3.69 -12.90 9.16
C LYS A 94 3.76 -13.25 7.68
N ASN A 95 2.61 -13.42 7.02
CA ASN A 95 2.52 -13.74 5.60
C ASN A 95 3.05 -12.58 4.74
N LEU A 96 2.64 -11.33 5.03
CA LEU A 96 3.15 -10.15 4.33
C LEU A 96 4.67 -10.02 4.49
N ASN A 97 5.19 -10.13 5.71
CA ASN A 97 6.63 -10.06 5.96
C ASN A 97 7.39 -11.18 5.22
N ARG A 98 6.78 -12.35 5.08
CA ARG A 98 7.35 -13.46 4.31
C ARG A 98 7.36 -13.17 2.82
N LEU A 99 6.27 -12.63 2.28
CA LEU A 99 6.19 -12.18 0.88
C LEU A 99 7.24 -11.10 0.59
N ILE A 100 7.38 -10.08 1.43
CA ILE A 100 8.41 -9.04 1.32
C ILE A 100 9.80 -9.67 1.34
N SER A 101 10.08 -10.59 2.28
CA SER A 101 11.38 -11.25 2.38
C SER A 101 11.70 -12.10 1.14
N ILE A 102 10.73 -12.84 0.61
CA ILE A 102 10.88 -13.67 -0.59
C ILE A 102 11.07 -12.80 -1.83
N SER A 103 10.31 -11.71 -1.98
CA SER A 103 10.39 -10.80 -3.13
C SER A 103 11.78 -10.16 -3.27
N ASN A 104 12.47 -9.94 -2.15
CA ASN A 104 13.82 -9.35 -2.12
C ASN A 104 14.95 -10.37 -2.37
N ARG A 105 14.65 -11.66 -2.50
CA ARG A 105 15.67 -12.65 -2.86
C ARG A 105 16.13 -12.47 -4.31
N LYS A 106 17.40 -12.79 -4.57
CA LYS A 106 18.04 -12.63 -5.89
C LYS A 106 17.25 -13.28 -7.02
N GLU A 107 16.64 -14.42 -6.77
CA GLU A 107 15.83 -15.16 -7.75
C GLU A 107 14.54 -14.45 -8.14
N ASN A 108 13.95 -13.61 -7.26
CA ASN A 108 12.68 -12.93 -7.48
C ASN A 108 12.86 -11.44 -7.82
N PHE A 109 13.99 -10.86 -7.41
CA PHE A 109 14.31 -9.46 -7.66
C PHE A 109 14.69 -9.21 -9.12
N TYR A 110 14.02 -8.25 -9.75
CA TYR A 110 14.42 -7.70 -11.04
C TYR A 110 13.94 -6.24 -11.13
N HIS A 111 14.84 -5.29 -10.99
CA HIS A 111 14.61 -3.86 -10.79
C HIS A 111 13.77 -3.54 -9.53
N LYS A 112 12.79 -4.33 -9.21
CA LYS A 112 11.91 -4.25 -8.06
C LYS A 112 11.80 -5.60 -7.35
N PRO A 113 11.47 -5.63 -6.03
CA PRO A 113 11.17 -6.88 -5.31
C PRO A 113 9.79 -7.40 -5.75
N ARG A 114 9.76 -8.47 -6.54
CA ARG A 114 8.54 -8.96 -7.19
C ARG A 114 8.01 -10.23 -6.53
N ILE A 115 6.69 -10.37 -6.58
CA ILE A 115 5.97 -11.63 -6.36
C ILE A 115 5.14 -11.96 -7.60
N ASP A 116 4.68 -13.19 -7.71
CA ASP A 116 3.63 -13.60 -8.65
C ASP A 116 2.36 -14.03 -7.91
N PHE A 117 1.30 -14.31 -8.67
CA PHE A 117 0.04 -14.72 -8.09
C PHE A 117 0.13 -16.08 -7.37
N ALA A 118 0.99 -17.00 -7.80
CA ALA A 118 1.17 -18.29 -7.17
C ALA A 118 1.78 -18.14 -5.77
N LEU A 119 2.79 -17.29 -5.63
CA LEU A 119 3.41 -16.98 -4.35
C LEU A 119 2.45 -16.24 -3.41
N LEU A 120 1.71 -15.26 -3.94
CA LEU A 120 0.66 -14.55 -3.19
C LEU A 120 -0.38 -15.53 -2.65
N SER A 121 -0.84 -16.47 -3.48
CA SER A 121 -1.86 -17.47 -3.09
C SER A 121 -1.41 -18.37 -1.95
N GLN A 122 -0.11 -18.71 -1.89
CA GLN A 122 0.45 -19.53 -0.80
C GLN A 122 0.48 -18.79 0.55
N HIS A 123 0.34 -17.47 0.54
CA HIS A 123 0.47 -16.60 1.72
C HIS A 123 -0.72 -15.66 1.88
N ALA A 124 -1.88 -16.00 1.32
CA ALA A 124 -3.06 -15.13 1.27
C ALA A 124 -3.77 -14.98 2.62
N GLU A 125 -3.64 -15.95 3.53
CA GLU A 125 -4.38 -15.97 4.79
C GLU A 125 -4.07 -14.73 5.66
N GLY A 126 -5.13 -14.08 6.13
CA GLY A 126 -5.04 -12.90 6.99
C GLY A 126 -4.65 -11.61 6.27
N LEU A 127 -4.66 -11.61 4.93
CA LEU A 127 -4.44 -10.43 4.12
C LEU A 127 -5.75 -9.87 3.57
N ILE A 128 -5.77 -8.54 3.39
CA ILE A 128 -6.73 -7.80 2.57
C ILE A 128 -5.96 -7.26 1.37
N VAL A 129 -6.57 -7.31 0.19
CA VAL A 129 -5.94 -6.86 -1.04
C VAL A 129 -6.83 -5.84 -1.75
N CYS A 130 -6.22 -4.73 -2.20
CA CYS A 130 -6.86 -3.75 -3.07
C CYS A 130 -6.10 -3.67 -4.42
N SER A 131 -6.80 -3.26 -5.49
CA SER A 131 -6.25 -3.26 -6.86
C SER A 131 -5.13 -2.25 -7.09
N ALA A 132 -4.85 -1.39 -6.11
CA ALA A 132 -3.86 -0.31 -6.12
C ALA A 132 -4.19 0.84 -7.11
N CYS A 133 -3.16 1.54 -7.60
CA CYS A 133 -3.21 2.78 -8.37
C CYS A 133 -3.20 2.53 -9.89
N LEU A 134 -3.04 3.59 -10.71
CA LEU A 134 -2.87 3.48 -12.17
C LEU A 134 -1.75 2.52 -12.61
N ALA A 135 -0.79 2.23 -11.72
CA ALA A 135 0.22 1.20 -11.95
C ALA A 135 -0.26 -0.22 -11.59
N GLY A 136 -1.47 -0.37 -11.05
CA GLY A 136 -2.12 -1.65 -10.78
C GLY A 136 -2.50 -2.42 -12.04
N GLU A 137 -2.70 -3.73 -11.88
CA GLU A 137 -3.01 -4.61 -13.02
C GLU A 137 -4.38 -4.28 -13.62
N ILE A 138 -5.40 -4.02 -12.78
CA ILE A 138 -6.76 -3.67 -13.21
C ILE A 138 -6.77 -2.34 -13.96
N ASP A 139 -6.19 -1.29 -13.37
CA ASP A 139 -6.23 0.05 -13.94
C ASP A 139 -5.48 0.13 -15.28
N ARG A 140 -4.33 -0.56 -15.39
CA ARG A 140 -3.61 -0.66 -16.67
C ARG A 140 -4.40 -1.36 -17.75
N LYS A 141 -5.20 -2.39 -17.42
CA LYS A 141 -6.07 -3.06 -18.38
C LYS A 141 -7.22 -2.15 -18.82
N ILE A 142 -7.81 -1.42 -17.88
CA ILE A 142 -8.85 -0.43 -18.16
C ILE A 142 -8.31 0.68 -19.07
N ALA A 143 -7.16 1.28 -18.72
CA ALA A 143 -6.52 2.32 -19.52
C ALA A 143 -6.14 1.87 -20.94
N ALA A 144 -5.83 0.59 -21.11
CA ALA A 144 -5.59 -0.03 -22.43
C ALA A 144 -6.87 -0.38 -23.20
N GLY A 145 -8.06 -0.20 -22.61
CA GLY A 145 -9.34 -0.59 -23.20
C GLY A 145 -9.63 -2.10 -23.14
N GLU A 146 -8.84 -2.86 -22.36
CA GLU A 146 -8.92 -4.32 -22.23
C GLU A 146 -9.87 -4.71 -21.08
N LEU A 147 -11.14 -4.23 -21.14
CA LEU A 147 -12.10 -4.36 -20.05
C LEU A 147 -12.44 -5.81 -19.67
N GLU A 148 -12.49 -6.72 -20.62
CA GLU A 148 -12.73 -8.15 -20.36
C GLU A 148 -11.59 -8.76 -19.54
N GLN A 149 -10.35 -8.41 -19.85
CA GLN A 149 -9.19 -8.86 -19.08
C GLN A 149 -9.18 -8.27 -17.66
N ALA A 150 -9.56 -6.99 -17.51
CA ALA A 150 -9.71 -6.37 -16.19
C ALA A 150 -10.73 -7.14 -15.34
N GLU A 151 -11.86 -7.54 -15.93
CA GLU A 151 -12.90 -8.34 -15.26
C GLU A 151 -12.38 -9.73 -14.86
N GLU A 152 -11.70 -10.45 -15.77
CA GLU A 152 -11.12 -11.75 -15.46
C GLU A 152 -10.12 -11.69 -14.31
N ILE A 153 -9.28 -10.65 -14.27
CA ILE A 153 -8.32 -10.39 -13.21
C ILE A 153 -9.04 -10.09 -11.90
N ALA A 154 -10.04 -9.20 -11.89
CA ALA A 154 -10.81 -8.88 -10.71
C ALA A 154 -11.46 -10.13 -10.10
N LEU A 155 -12.09 -10.96 -10.94
CA LEU A 155 -12.68 -12.22 -10.51
C LEU A 155 -11.64 -13.25 -10.02
N LYS A 156 -10.43 -13.25 -10.59
CA LYS A 156 -9.32 -14.10 -10.13
C LYS A 156 -8.91 -13.75 -8.69
N TYR A 157 -8.76 -12.46 -8.38
CA TYR A 157 -8.45 -12.00 -7.02
C TYR A 157 -9.62 -12.23 -6.06
N GLN A 158 -10.85 -11.97 -6.49
CA GLN A 158 -12.05 -12.24 -5.69
C GLN A 158 -12.16 -13.72 -5.30
N ARG A 159 -11.87 -14.65 -6.21
CA ARG A 159 -11.86 -16.08 -5.88
C ARG A 159 -10.85 -16.45 -4.80
N LEU A 160 -9.71 -15.75 -4.73
CA LEU A 160 -8.67 -16.02 -3.74
C LEU A 160 -8.99 -15.38 -2.38
N PHE A 161 -9.41 -14.12 -2.39
CA PHE A 161 -9.56 -13.30 -1.16
C PHE A 161 -11.01 -13.16 -0.68
N GLY A 162 -11.99 -13.53 -1.51
CA GLY A 162 -13.40 -13.43 -1.16
C GLY A 162 -13.81 -12.01 -0.81
N THR A 163 -14.32 -11.82 0.40
CA THR A 163 -14.76 -10.52 0.96
C THR A 163 -13.60 -9.63 1.43
N ASP A 164 -12.37 -10.06 1.25
CA ASP A 164 -11.15 -9.31 1.59
C ASP A 164 -10.42 -8.79 0.34
N TYR A 165 -11.11 -8.78 -0.80
CA TYR A 165 -10.67 -8.14 -2.04
C TYR A 165 -11.52 -6.92 -2.36
N TYR A 166 -10.86 -5.83 -2.76
CA TYR A 166 -11.49 -4.54 -3.08
C TYR A 166 -10.89 -3.97 -4.35
N LEU A 167 -11.73 -3.35 -5.18
CA LEU A 167 -11.26 -2.49 -6.25
C LEU A 167 -10.96 -1.10 -5.67
N GLU A 168 -9.86 -0.49 -6.09
CA GLU A 168 -9.41 0.80 -5.57
C GLU A 168 -9.69 1.89 -6.59
N ILE A 169 -10.23 3.02 -6.13
CA ILE A 169 -10.31 4.28 -6.87
C ILE A 169 -9.48 5.32 -6.12
N GLN A 170 -8.89 6.26 -6.85
CA GLN A 170 -8.07 7.29 -6.24
C GLN A 170 -8.66 8.68 -6.42
N SER A 171 -8.55 9.50 -5.36
CA SER A 171 -9.12 10.86 -5.32
C SER A 171 -8.23 11.90 -5.99
N HIS A 172 -7.69 11.56 -7.16
CA HIS A 172 -6.89 12.48 -7.99
C HIS A 172 -7.74 13.08 -9.10
N VAL A 173 -7.40 14.30 -9.53
CA VAL A 173 -8.21 15.10 -10.48
C VAL A 173 -7.66 15.07 -11.91
N ASP A 174 -6.62 14.29 -12.20
CA ASP A 174 -6.14 14.15 -13.56
C ASP A 174 -7.12 13.36 -14.45
N THR A 175 -7.10 13.66 -15.74
CA THR A 175 -8.09 13.14 -16.70
C THR A 175 -8.05 11.62 -16.85
N GLU A 176 -6.86 11.02 -16.78
CA GLU A 176 -6.68 9.57 -16.90
C GLU A 176 -7.27 8.86 -15.67
N GLN A 177 -6.95 9.35 -14.47
CA GLN A 177 -7.49 8.79 -13.22
C GLN A 177 -9.02 8.89 -13.16
N ILE A 178 -9.59 10.03 -13.56
CA ILE A 178 -11.06 10.20 -13.61
C ILE A 178 -11.69 9.16 -14.54
N ALA A 179 -11.15 8.97 -15.73
CA ALA A 179 -11.67 8.00 -16.69
C ALA A 179 -11.56 6.58 -16.19
N VAL A 180 -10.42 6.21 -15.59
CA VAL A 180 -10.20 4.88 -15.00
C VAL A 180 -11.13 4.65 -13.81
N ASN A 181 -11.26 5.59 -12.88
CA ASN A 181 -12.15 5.48 -11.72
C ASN A 181 -13.60 5.19 -12.13
N GLN A 182 -14.12 5.86 -13.15
CA GLN A 182 -15.47 5.62 -13.66
C GLN A 182 -15.63 4.16 -14.14
N GLN A 183 -14.64 3.61 -14.82
CA GLN A 183 -14.65 2.23 -15.29
C GLN A 183 -14.48 1.24 -14.14
N VAL A 184 -13.62 1.54 -13.15
CA VAL A 184 -13.44 0.73 -11.93
C VAL A 184 -14.77 0.62 -11.16
N VAL A 185 -15.49 1.74 -10.97
CA VAL A 185 -16.81 1.74 -10.31
C VAL A 185 -17.83 0.92 -11.12
N ALA A 186 -17.84 1.06 -12.44
CA ALA A 186 -18.72 0.28 -13.32
C ALA A 186 -18.40 -1.22 -13.24
N LEU A 187 -17.13 -1.59 -13.27
CA LEU A 187 -16.65 -2.96 -13.10
C LEU A 187 -17.05 -3.52 -11.72
N ALA A 188 -16.80 -2.76 -10.65
CA ALA A 188 -17.13 -3.13 -9.28
C ALA A 188 -18.61 -3.52 -9.12
N LYS A 189 -19.51 -2.70 -9.67
CA LYS A 189 -20.95 -2.95 -9.69
C LYS A 189 -21.32 -4.18 -10.50
N LYS A 190 -20.70 -4.36 -11.68
CA LYS A 190 -20.94 -5.50 -12.57
C LYS A 190 -20.57 -6.83 -11.93
N VAL A 191 -19.41 -6.90 -11.26
CA VAL A 191 -18.88 -8.15 -10.68
C VAL A 191 -19.17 -8.32 -9.19
N HIS A 192 -19.91 -7.36 -8.59
CA HIS A 192 -20.25 -7.35 -7.17
C HIS A 192 -19.03 -7.42 -6.24
N ILE A 193 -17.96 -6.71 -6.58
CA ILE A 193 -16.79 -6.50 -5.73
C ILE A 193 -16.90 -5.11 -5.11
N PRO A 194 -16.76 -4.95 -3.77
CA PRO A 194 -16.75 -3.63 -3.17
C PRO A 194 -15.54 -2.82 -3.64
N PHE A 195 -15.70 -1.49 -3.70
CA PHE A 195 -14.61 -0.59 -4.02
C PHE A 195 -14.33 0.38 -2.87
N VAL A 196 -13.09 0.84 -2.79
CA VAL A 196 -12.55 1.70 -1.74
C VAL A 196 -11.86 2.90 -2.36
N VAL A 197 -11.92 4.05 -1.69
CA VAL A 197 -11.18 5.25 -2.10
C VAL A 197 -9.88 5.38 -1.31
N THR A 198 -8.81 5.77 -2.02
CA THR A 198 -7.53 6.16 -1.43
C THR A 198 -7.00 7.45 -2.04
N SER A 199 -5.93 7.99 -1.48
CA SER A 199 -5.22 9.16 -2.04
C SER A 199 -3.79 8.84 -2.47
N ASP A 200 -3.33 7.60 -2.28
CA ASP A 200 -1.96 7.20 -2.63
C ASP A 200 -0.92 8.26 -2.19
N ALA A 201 -0.99 8.58 -0.88
CA ALA A 201 -0.35 9.79 -0.38
C ALA A 201 1.18 9.64 -0.31
N HIS A 202 1.88 10.60 -0.91
CA HIS A 202 3.34 10.68 -0.95
C HIS A 202 3.88 11.92 -0.24
N TYR A 203 3.01 12.86 0.11
CA TYR A 203 3.31 14.05 0.89
C TYR A 203 2.12 14.43 1.79
N VAL A 204 2.33 15.33 2.74
CA VAL A 204 1.33 15.57 3.79
C VAL A 204 0.37 16.69 3.44
N TYR A 205 0.87 17.82 2.97
CA TYR A 205 0.08 19.02 2.65
C TYR A 205 0.17 19.35 1.15
N PRO A 206 -0.84 19.97 0.54
CA PRO A 206 -0.81 20.34 -0.88
C PRO A 206 0.44 21.12 -1.31
N GLU A 207 0.94 22.00 -0.44
CA GLU A 207 2.15 22.79 -0.67
C GLU A 207 3.45 21.98 -0.70
N ASP A 208 3.45 20.77 -0.16
CA ASP A 208 4.62 19.88 -0.14
C ASP A 208 4.90 19.25 -1.51
N LYS A 209 3.97 19.34 -2.47
CA LYS A 209 4.07 18.79 -3.83
C LYS A 209 5.39 19.15 -4.51
N GLU A 210 5.83 20.41 -4.39
CA GLU A 210 7.07 20.88 -4.98
C GLU A 210 8.30 20.19 -4.41
N TYR A 211 8.33 19.96 -3.08
CA TYR A 211 9.43 19.30 -2.40
C TYR A 211 9.47 17.80 -2.75
N GLN A 212 8.32 17.15 -2.77
CA GLN A 212 8.19 15.75 -3.13
C GLN A 212 8.67 15.52 -4.57
N ASN A 213 8.23 16.34 -5.55
CA ASN A 213 8.67 16.24 -6.93
C ASN A 213 10.19 16.43 -7.07
N LYS A 214 10.78 17.40 -6.38
CA LYS A 214 12.24 17.59 -6.37
C LYS A 214 12.97 16.37 -5.81
N TYR A 215 12.42 15.75 -4.78
CA TYR A 215 12.99 14.56 -4.16
C TYR A 215 12.89 13.33 -5.09
N ALA A 216 11.75 13.08 -5.69
CA ALA A 216 11.50 11.93 -6.55
C ALA A 216 12.35 11.98 -7.84
N PHE A 217 12.49 13.16 -8.46
CA PHE A 217 13.16 13.30 -9.76
C PHE A 217 14.60 13.82 -9.72
N ASN A 218 15.28 13.85 -8.54
CA ASN A 218 16.64 14.38 -8.39
C ASN A 218 16.82 15.82 -8.93
N GLY A 219 15.81 16.68 -8.80
CA GLY A 219 15.83 18.01 -9.35
C GLY A 219 15.71 18.11 -10.89
N SER A 220 15.57 16.97 -11.57
CA SER A 220 15.23 16.96 -13.00
C SER A 220 13.73 17.23 -13.11
N TYR A 221 13.35 18.50 -13.23
CA TYR A 221 12.00 18.87 -13.59
C TYR A 221 11.70 18.29 -14.97
N LYS A 222 10.74 17.38 -15.06
CA LYS A 222 10.00 17.21 -16.31
C LYS A 222 8.96 18.33 -16.29
N GLU A 223 9.19 19.40 -17.04
CA GLU A 223 8.27 20.53 -17.18
C GLU A 223 6.87 20.09 -17.64
N ASP A 224 6.74 18.89 -18.20
CA ASP A 224 5.51 18.34 -18.79
C ASP A 224 4.95 17.10 -18.06
N GLY A 225 5.43 16.74 -16.88
CA GLY A 225 4.97 15.54 -16.16
C GLY A 225 4.45 15.90 -14.77
N GLU A 226 3.16 16.10 -14.63
CA GLU A 226 2.47 16.15 -13.34
C GLU A 226 2.39 14.75 -12.73
N ALA A 227 3.55 14.17 -12.36
CA ALA A 227 3.54 13.01 -11.51
C ALA A 227 3.14 13.44 -10.09
N TYR A 228 2.33 12.62 -9.42
CA TYR A 228 1.87 12.85 -8.05
C TYR A 228 0.96 14.08 -7.86
N VAL A 229 0.01 14.29 -8.79
CA VAL A 229 -1.05 15.26 -8.61
C VAL A 229 -1.98 14.79 -7.49
N ASP A 230 -2.18 15.64 -6.47
CA ASP A 230 -3.09 15.42 -5.35
C ASP A 230 -2.80 14.19 -4.46
N CYS A 231 -1.57 13.64 -4.54
CA CYS A 231 -1.11 12.51 -3.72
C CYS A 231 -0.71 12.95 -2.29
N TYR A 232 -1.61 13.67 -1.61
CA TYR A 232 -1.40 14.13 -0.23
C TYR A 232 -2.42 13.57 0.74
N ILE A 233 -2.20 13.78 2.04
CA ILE A 233 -3.15 13.37 3.08
C ILE A 233 -4.37 14.28 3.04
N GLN A 234 -5.39 13.87 2.30
CA GLN A 234 -6.62 14.63 2.05
C GLN A 234 -7.61 14.52 3.21
N SER A 235 -8.37 15.57 3.47
CA SER A 235 -9.56 15.49 4.30
C SER A 235 -10.68 14.77 3.55
N GLU A 236 -11.68 14.27 4.25
CA GLU A 236 -12.86 13.66 3.61
C GLU A 236 -13.60 14.63 2.69
N GLN A 237 -13.61 15.91 3.03
CA GLN A 237 -14.23 16.95 2.19
C GLN A 237 -13.47 17.09 0.86
N GLU A 238 -12.14 17.19 0.89
CA GLU A 238 -11.30 17.25 -0.32
C GLU A 238 -11.51 16.03 -1.21
N VAL A 239 -11.60 14.82 -0.63
CA VAL A 239 -11.90 13.58 -1.36
C VAL A 239 -13.27 13.65 -2.04
N ARG A 240 -14.31 14.13 -1.34
CA ARG A 240 -15.65 14.29 -1.91
C ARG A 240 -15.68 15.31 -3.06
N GLU A 241 -14.94 16.40 -2.94
CA GLU A 241 -14.80 17.41 -3.97
C GLU A 241 -14.09 16.85 -5.21
N ASN A 242 -12.98 16.16 -5.02
CA ASN A 242 -12.19 15.55 -6.09
C ASN A 242 -12.96 14.45 -6.84
N LEU A 243 -13.83 13.71 -6.15
CA LEU A 243 -14.66 12.65 -6.74
C LEU A 243 -16.05 13.12 -7.20
N SER A 244 -16.32 14.43 -7.25
CA SER A 244 -17.66 14.99 -7.56
C SER A 244 -18.24 14.58 -8.92
N TYR A 245 -17.46 13.96 -9.78
CA TYR A 245 -17.90 13.35 -11.04
C TYR A 245 -18.58 11.97 -10.87
N LEU A 246 -18.50 11.37 -9.69
CA LEU A 246 -19.22 10.14 -9.30
C LEU A 246 -20.55 10.50 -8.59
N SER A 247 -21.44 9.52 -8.43
CA SER A 247 -22.65 9.72 -7.63
C SER A 247 -22.32 9.87 -6.14
N SER A 248 -23.14 10.63 -5.40
CA SER A 248 -22.96 10.79 -3.96
C SER A 248 -23.02 9.46 -3.20
N GLU A 249 -23.80 8.48 -3.70
CA GLU A 249 -23.90 7.14 -3.13
C GLU A 249 -22.60 6.36 -3.34
N ASP A 250 -21.99 6.45 -4.53
CA ASP A 250 -20.71 5.80 -4.83
C ASP A 250 -19.59 6.37 -3.98
N ILE A 251 -19.54 7.68 -3.84
CA ILE A 251 -18.55 8.36 -2.99
C ILE A 251 -18.71 7.93 -1.53
N GLN A 252 -19.96 7.92 -1.02
CA GLN A 252 -20.23 7.50 0.35
C GLN A 252 -19.84 6.04 0.56
N GLN A 253 -20.21 5.15 -0.36
CA GLN A 253 -19.83 3.73 -0.31
C GLN A 253 -18.33 3.55 -0.27
N ALA A 254 -17.57 4.25 -1.14
CA ALA A 254 -16.11 4.17 -1.19
C ALA A 254 -15.47 4.62 0.13
N ILE A 255 -15.99 5.68 0.76
CA ILE A 255 -15.54 6.20 2.05
C ILE A 255 -15.88 5.22 3.18
N ASP A 256 -17.11 4.70 3.24
CA ASP A 256 -17.54 3.73 4.25
C ASP A 256 -16.72 2.45 4.17
N THR A 257 -16.33 2.04 2.97
CA THR A 257 -15.45 0.88 2.75
C THR A 257 -14.08 1.08 3.40
N THR A 258 -13.55 2.31 3.49
CA THR A 258 -12.28 2.57 4.21
C THR A 258 -12.39 2.21 5.69
N HIS A 259 -13.50 2.55 6.33
CA HIS A 259 -13.77 2.20 7.72
C HIS A 259 -13.98 0.69 7.91
N GLN A 260 -14.73 0.04 7.01
CA GLN A 260 -14.95 -1.41 7.05
C GLN A 260 -13.63 -2.19 6.93
N ILE A 261 -12.73 -1.78 6.06
CA ILE A 261 -11.39 -2.36 5.93
C ILE A 261 -10.59 -2.13 7.21
N ALA A 262 -10.60 -0.90 7.70
CA ALA A 262 -9.89 -0.56 8.93
C ALA A 262 -10.36 -1.37 10.14
N GLU A 263 -11.66 -1.61 10.29
CA GLU A 263 -12.22 -2.46 11.36
C GLU A 263 -11.75 -3.91 11.29
N LYS A 264 -11.55 -4.44 10.09
CA LYS A 264 -10.98 -5.78 9.89
C LYS A 264 -9.49 -5.88 10.27
N CYS A 265 -8.76 -4.77 10.27
CA CYS A 265 -7.32 -4.74 10.52
C CYS A 265 -7.04 -4.62 12.02
N ASN A 266 -6.49 -5.67 12.61
CA ASN A 266 -6.17 -5.71 14.05
C ASN A 266 -4.80 -6.37 14.27
N VAL A 267 -3.73 -5.63 13.95
CA VAL A 267 -2.34 -6.08 14.11
C VAL A 267 -1.67 -5.26 15.19
N GLU A 268 -1.15 -5.94 16.20
CA GLU A 268 -0.23 -5.34 17.17
C GLU A 268 1.20 -5.70 16.80
N MET A 269 2.07 -4.67 16.66
CA MET A 269 3.48 -4.94 16.41
C MET A 269 4.14 -5.49 17.67
N PRO A 270 4.84 -6.64 17.61
CA PRO A 270 5.47 -7.24 18.77
C PRO A 270 6.72 -6.43 19.15
N LEU A 271 6.55 -5.45 20.04
CA LEU A 271 7.63 -4.67 20.61
C LEU A 271 8.15 -5.40 21.87
N SER A 272 8.88 -6.51 21.67
CA SER A 272 9.54 -7.21 22.76
C SER A 272 10.86 -6.56 23.14
N ALA A 273 11.34 -6.84 24.36
CA ALA A 273 12.72 -6.52 24.74
C ALA A 273 13.70 -7.21 23.77
N PRO A 274 14.88 -6.64 23.54
CA PRO A 274 15.90 -7.28 22.69
C PRO A 274 16.15 -8.72 23.14
N ILE A 275 16.06 -9.66 22.21
CA ILE A 275 16.42 -11.04 22.47
C ILE A 275 17.94 -11.10 22.44
N MET A 276 18.53 -11.21 23.63
CA MET A 276 19.97 -11.48 23.77
C MET A 276 20.22 -12.94 23.44
N LEU A 277 21.03 -13.19 22.44
CA LEU A 277 21.52 -14.54 22.16
C LEU A 277 22.32 -15.06 23.38
N LYS A 278 21.86 -16.16 23.95
CA LYS A 278 22.65 -16.90 24.94
C LYS A 278 23.49 -17.89 24.15
N VAL A 279 24.79 -17.68 24.18
CA VAL A 279 25.77 -18.63 23.65
C VAL A 279 26.22 -19.49 24.85
N GLU A 280 26.06 -20.80 24.77
CA GLU A 280 26.60 -21.69 25.77
C GLU A 280 28.12 -21.76 25.60
N THR A 281 28.84 -21.40 26.67
CA THR A 281 30.29 -21.50 26.69
C THR A 281 30.66 -23.01 26.68
N PRO A 282 31.51 -23.48 25.74
CA PRO A 282 31.95 -24.85 25.75
C PRO A 282 32.62 -25.23 27.06
N GLU A 283 32.45 -26.49 27.51
CA GLU A 283 32.94 -26.97 28.80
C GLU A 283 34.42 -26.78 29.10
N ASN A 284 35.23 -26.61 28.05
CA ASN A 284 36.67 -26.36 28.16
C ASN A 284 37.05 -24.90 28.41
N TYR A 285 36.08 -23.98 28.50
CA TYR A 285 36.28 -22.55 28.80
C TYR A 285 35.56 -22.18 30.10
N GLN A 286 36.12 -21.28 30.88
CA GLN A 286 35.54 -20.86 32.15
C GLN A 286 34.42 -19.85 31.98
N ASN A 287 34.46 -19.07 30.90
CA ASN A 287 33.45 -18.03 30.56
C ASN A 287 33.52 -17.67 29.08
N ASN A 288 32.53 -16.89 28.62
CA ASN A 288 32.45 -16.47 27.23
C ASN A 288 33.60 -15.57 26.76
N TYR A 289 34.25 -14.86 27.68
CA TYR A 289 35.40 -14.00 27.32
C TYR A 289 36.65 -14.83 27.02
N GLU A 290 36.82 -15.99 27.64
CA GLU A 290 37.91 -16.91 27.32
C GLU A 290 37.66 -17.65 25.99
N TRP A 291 36.40 -17.82 25.63
CA TRP A 291 36.01 -18.48 24.39
C TRP A 291 36.02 -17.58 23.17
N LEU A 292 35.76 -16.27 23.30
CA LEU A 292 35.81 -15.28 22.23
C LEU A 292 37.23 -14.80 21.96
#